data_cd5fe009b0034eed176bd5730a92ee1a
#
_entry.id   cd5fe009b0034eed176bd5730a92ee1a
#
_cell.length_a   1.000
_cell.length_b   1.000
_cell.length_c   1.000
_cell.angle_alpha   90.00
_cell.angle_beta   90.00
_cell.angle_gamma   90.00
#
_symmetry.space_group_name_H-M   'P 1'
#
loop_
_entity.id
_entity.type
_entity.pdbx_description
1 polymer ?
#
loop_
_entity_poly.entity_id
_entity_poly.type
_entity_poly.pdbx_seq_one_letter_code
_entity_poly.pdbx_strand_id
1 'polypeptide(L)'
;MTTARLEMLPINAIELDKENPRIKHFLEMYTDITSEMIALALTDSSSGDTSTSYRALRDSIKVSKGIIHPIVVNCNEDNTYTVIEGNTRLQIYKEFAEVQPDGPWNEIPCLIYNQLSSVEKHEIRLQSHLVGPRDWDPYSKAKYLYQLSEVEHLPMNAIISMCGGGKAEIESYISAYVYMERYYRAYVKRSGLEFNTRDFSKFVE
;
A
#
# COMPACT_ATOMS: atom_id res chain seq x y z
N MET A 1 -10.55 -2.40 -22.88
CA MET A 1 -9.29 -2.91 -22.26
C MET A 1 -9.02 -4.32 -22.74
N THR A 2 -7.80 -4.59 -23.14
CA THR A 2 -7.31 -5.92 -23.49
C THR A 2 -7.35 -6.81 -22.24
N THR A 3 -7.58 -8.12 -22.40
CA THR A 3 -7.61 -9.06 -21.28
C THR A 3 -6.22 -9.14 -20.64
N ALA A 4 -6.14 -8.92 -19.33
CA ALA A 4 -4.90 -9.08 -18.58
C ALA A 4 -4.61 -10.54 -18.25
N ARG A 5 -3.33 -10.91 -18.14
CA ARG A 5 -2.90 -12.21 -17.63
C ARG A 5 -2.08 -12.03 -16.34
N LEU A 6 -2.23 -12.98 -15.43
CA LEU A 6 -1.48 -13.00 -14.16
C LEU A 6 -0.29 -13.95 -14.31
N GLU A 7 0.91 -13.43 -14.13
CA GLU A 7 2.16 -14.22 -14.22
C GLU A 7 3.20 -13.70 -13.22
N MET A 8 4.14 -14.57 -12.85
CA MET A 8 5.37 -14.17 -12.15
C MET A 8 6.39 -13.71 -13.19
N LEU A 9 6.94 -12.52 -13.02
CA LEU A 9 8.01 -12.01 -13.89
C LEU A 9 9.29 -11.76 -13.11
N PRO A 10 10.46 -12.04 -13.72
CA PRO A 10 11.74 -11.63 -13.16
C PRO A 10 11.79 -10.09 -12.98
N ILE A 11 12.16 -9.62 -11.80
CA ILE A 11 12.21 -8.18 -11.50
C ILE A 11 13.13 -7.39 -12.44
N ASN A 12 14.18 -8.05 -12.96
CA ASN A 12 15.12 -7.45 -13.88
C ASN A 12 14.57 -7.29 -15.32
N ALA A 13 13.47 -7.98 -15.65
CA ALA A 13 12.79 -7.82 -16.93
C ALA A 13 11.81 -6.63 -16.93
N ILE A 14 11.61 -5.98 -15.77
CA ILE A 14 10.62 -4.92 -15.62
C ILE A 14 11.32 -3.59 -15.35
N GLU A 15 11.00 -2.61 -16.20
CA GLU A 15 11.45 -1.23 -16.05
C GLU A 15 10.49 -0.43 -15.19
N LEU A 16 11.04 0.47 -14.37
CA LEU A 16 10.27 1.47 -13.61
C LEU A 16 9.67 2.52 -14.55
N ASP A 17 8.45 2.95 -14.24
CA ASP A 17 7.73 3.95 -15.03
C ASP A 17 8.26 5.36 -14.78
N LYS A 18 8.97 5.92 -15.74
CA LYS A 18 9.47 7.31 -15.72
C LYS A 18 8.35 8.36 -15.83
N GLU A 19 7.20 7.97 -16.39
CA GLU A 19 6.03 8.84 -16.53
C GLU A 19 5.08 8.80 -15.33
N ASN A 20 5.49 8.13 -14.24
CA ASN A 20 4.70 8.07 -13.01
C ASN A 20 4.50 9.47 -12.43
N PRO A 21 3.26 10.00 -12.32
CA PRO A 21 2.99 11.36 -11.86
C PRO A 21 3.58 11.67 -10.47
N ARG A 22 3.72 10.64 -9.61
CA ARG A 22 4.23 10.78 -8.25
C ARG A 22 5.69 11.23 -8.20
N ILE A 23 6.49 10.82 -9.17
CA ILE A 23 7.93 11.10 -9.22
C ILE A 23 8.33 11.97 -10.41
N LYS A 24 7.42 12.19 -11.36
CA LYS A 24 7.69 12.93 -12.58
C LYS A 24 8.26 14.33 -12.30
N HIS A 25 7.68 15.05 -11.35
CA HIS A 25 8.17 16.38 -10.98
C HIS A 25 9.63 16.36 -10.48
N PHE A 26 10.01 15.32 -9.70
CA PHE A 26 11.39 15.15 -9.27
C PHE A 26 12.30 14.84 -10.45
N LEU A 27 11.87 13.97 -11.36
CA LEU A 27 12.66 13.55 -12.53
C LEU A 27 12.85 14.67 -13.55
N GLU A 28 11.90 15.61 -13.66
CA GLU A 28 11.98 16.79 -14.56
C GLU A 28 13.15 17.74 -14.21
N MET A 29 13.71 17.65 -13.00
CA MET A 29 14.87 18.44 -12.60
C MET A 29 16.21 17.91 -13.14
N TYR A 30 16.23 16.75 -13.79
CA TYR A 30 17.42 16.06 -14.26
C TYR A 30 17.36 15.76 -15.75
N THR A 31 18.50 15.82 -16.42
CA THR A 31 18.61 15.52 -17.87
C THR A 31 18.77 14.03 -18.15
N ASP A 32 19.50 13.33 -17.26
CA ASP A 32 19.76 11.88 -17.39
C ASP A 32 19.09 11.15 -16.25
N ILE A 33 18.00 10.44 -16.53
CA ILE A 33 17.22 9.72 -15.54
C ILE A 33 17.72 8.28 -15.44
N THR A 34 18.39 7.97 -14.33
CA THR A 34 18.85 6.61 -14.01
C THR A 34 17.84 5.85 -13.14
N SER A 35 17.99 4.52 -13.07
CA SER A 35 17.16 3.69 -12.17
C SER A 35 17.32 4.07 -10.71
N GLU A 36 18.54 4.47 -10.30
CA GLU A 36 18.85 4.90 -8.94
C GLU A 36 18.13 6.22 -8.59
N MET A 37 18.00 7.14 -9.54
CA MET A 37 17.26 8.39 -9.35
C MET A 37 15.76 8.13 -9.21
N ILE A 38 15.21 7.20 -9.98
CA ILE A 38 13.80 6.79 -9.85
C ILE A 38 13.58 6.15 -8.46
N ALA A 39 14.50 5.28 -8.03
CA ALA A 39 14.47 4.68 -6.71
C ALA A 39 14.48 5.72 -5.59
N LEU A 40 15.38 6.70 -5.69
CA LEU A 40 15.48 7.81 -4.74
C LEU A 40 14.18 8.64 -4.71
N ALA A 41 13.63 8.99 -5.88
CA ALA A 41 12.38 9.74 -6.00
C ALA A 41 11.20 8.98 -5.36
N LEU A 42 11.11 7.66 -5.55
CA LEU A 42 10.08 6.82 -4.94
C LEU A 42 10.21 6.78 -3.41
N THR A 43 11.42 6.78 -2.89
CA THR A 43 11.69 6.78 -1.44
C THR A 43 11.35 8.12 -0.82
N ASP A 44 11.77 9.22 -1.44
CA ASP A 44 11.59 10.59 -0.94
C ASP A 44 10.13 11.05 -1.04
N SER A 45 9.44 10.76 -2.15
CA SER A 45 8.02 11.09 -2.33
C SER A 45 7.07 10.43 -1.33
N SER A 46 7.59 9.50 -0.52
CA SER A 46 6.84 8.82 0.55
C SER A 46 6.91 9.56 1.89
N SER A 47 7.63 10.68 1.97
CA SER A 47 7.85 11.45 3.21
C SER A 47 6.68 12.35 3.60
N GLY A 48 5.59 12.37 2.85
CA GLY A 48 4.37 13.13 3.15
C GLY A 48 3.47 12.44 4.17
N ASP A 49 2.83 13.23 5.00
CA ASP A 49 2.03 12.92 6.19
C ASP A 49 0.76 12.08 5.95
N THR A 50 0.55 11.57 4.75
CA THR A 50 -0.68 10.86 4.40
C THR A 50 -0.37 9.58 3.65
N SER A 51 -0.58 8.48 4.29
CA SER A 51 -0.53 7.13 3.77
C SER A 51 0.78 6.38 4.04
N THR A 52 0.67 5.11 4.05
CA THR A 52 1.67 4.07 4.26
C THR A 52 3.04 4.51 3.75
N SER A 53 3.92 4.90 4.66
CA SER A 53 5.26 5.35 4.30
C SER A 53 5.99 4.22 3.53
N TYR A 54 6.96 4.58 2.70
CA TYR A 54 7.83 3.61 2.01
C TYR A 54 8.32 2.52 2.97
N ARG A 55 8.74 2.93 4.16
CA ARG A 55 9.24 2.05 5.21
C ARG A 55 8.18 1.06 5.69
N ALA A 56 6.96 1.51 5.93
CA ALA A 56 5.87 0.66 6.37
C ALA A 56 5.49 -0.38 5.30
N LEU A 57 5.43 0.03 4.03
CA LEU A 57 5.20 -0.88 2.91
C LEU A 57 6.32 -1.91 2.79
N ARG A 58 7.58 -1.48 2.91
CA ARG A 58 8.76 -2.34 2.87
C ARG A 58 8.73 -3.39 3.99
N ASP A 59 8.41 -2.97 5.21
CA ASP A 59 8.32 -3.87 6.37
C ASP A 59 7.16 -4.87 6.21
N SER A 60 6.01 -4.43 5.70
CA SER A 60 4.86 -5.28 5.38
C SER A 60 5.22 -6.35 4.34
N ILE A 61 5.86 -5.97 3.23
CA ILE A 61 6.30 -6.90 2.18
C ILE A 61 7.30 -7.93 2.73
N LYS A 62 8.22 -7.48 3.59
CA LYS A 62 9.20 -8.36 4.23
C LYS A 62 8.54 -9.40 5.13
N VAL A 63 7.56 -9.00 5.93
CA VAL A 63 6.82 -9.88 6.85
C VAL A 63 5.97 -10.88 6.09
N SER A 64 5.23 -10.41 5.08
CA SER A 64 4.37 -11.26 4.23
C SER A 64 5.17 -12.17 3.28
N LYS A 65 6.48 -11.93 3.14
CA LYS A 65 7.34 -12.57 2.14
C LYS A 65 6.81 -12.42 0.70
N GLY A 66 6.14 -11.31 0.42
CA GLY A 66 5.53 -11.05 -0.88
C GLY A 66 4.54 -9.91 -0.86
N ILE A 67 3.85 -9.70 -1.98
CA ILE A 67 2.78 -8.71 -2.15
C ILE A 67 1.44 -9.41 -2.35
N ILE A 68 0.37 -8.86 -1.74
CA ILE A 68 -1.00 -9.37 -1.88
C ILE A 68 -1.59 -8.94 -3.24
N HIS A 69 -1.31 -7.71 -3.65
CA HIS A 69 -1.80 -7.17 -4.92
C HIS A 69 -0.68 -7.18 -5.95
N PRO A 70 -0.83 -7.91 -7.08
CA PRO A 70 0.11 -7.89 -8.18
C PRO A 70 0.39 -6.46 -8.66
N ILE A 71 1.60 -6.21 -9.16
CA ILE A 71 1.87 -4.97 -9.88
C ILE A 71 1.24 -5.03 -11.27
N VAL A 72 0.89 -3.87 -11.84
CA VAL A 72 0.36 -3.80 -13.21
C VAL A 72 1.47 -3.41 -14.16
N VAL A 73 1.69 -4.22 -15.19
CA VAL A 73 2.73 -4.01 -16.19
C VAL A 73 2.16 -3.98 -17.61
N ASN A 74 2.77 -3.18 -18.45
CA ASN A 74 2.55 -3.18 -19.90
C ASN A 74 3.66 -3.98 -20.58
N CYS A 75 3.30 -4.96 -21.39
CA CYS A 75 4.21 -5.58 -22.36
C CYS A 75 4.27 -4.67 -23.59
N ASN A 76 5.43 -4.09 -23.86
CA ASN A 76 5.67 -3.20 -24.98
C ASN A 76 5.82 -4.00 -26.31
N GLU A 77 5.87 -3.30 -27.44
CA GLU A 77 6.02 -3.92 -28.77
C GLU A 77 7.34 -4.70 -28.92
N ASP A 78 8.39 -4.27 -28.24
CA ASP A 78 9.71 -4.92 -28.22
C ASP A 78 9.82 -6.06 -27.18
N ASN A 79 8.69 -6.46 -26.57
CA ASN A 79 8.59 -7.45 -25.51
C ASN A 79 9.29 -7.06 -24.19
N THR A 80 9.64 -5.80 -23.99
CA THR A 80 10.03 -5.28 -22.68
C THR A 80 8.80 -5.04 -21.81
N TYR A 81 8.97 -4.98 -20.49
CA TYR A 81 7.89 -4.74 -19.55
C TYR A 81 8.12 -3.41 -18.83
N THR A 82 7.09 -2.56 -18.83
CA THR A 82 7.11 -1.31 -18.05
C THR A 82 6.01 -1.36 -16.99
N VAL A 83 6.36 -1.11 -15.74
CA VAL A 83 5.37 -1.04 -14.67
C VAL A 83 4.47 0.18 -14.84
N ILE A 84 3.15 0.01 -14.75
CA ILE A 84 2.16 1.10 -14.82
C ILE A 84 1.69 1.47 -13.42
N GLU A 85 1.49 0.45 -12.55
CA GLU A 85 1.13 0.61 -11.15
C GLU A 85 1.94 -0.35 -10.29
N GLY A 86 2.47 0.13 -9.16
CA GLY A 86 3.28 -0.65 -8.23
C GLY A 86 4.78 -0.38 -8.31
N ASN A 87 5.21 0.78 -8.83
CA ASN A 87 6.62 1.18 -8.89
C ASN A 87 7.34 1.01 -7.55
N THR A 88 6.73 1.45 -6.46
CA THR A 88 7.31 1.32 -5.11
C THR A 88 7.47 -0.14 -4.70
N ARG A 89 6.51 -1.01 -5.03
CA ARG A 89 6.59 -2.45 -4.75
C ARG A 89 7.70 -3.12 -5.54
N LEU A 90 7.83 -2.81 -6.84
CA LEU A 90 8.92 -3.30 -7.67
C LEU A 90 10.28 -2.84 -7.14
N GLN A 91 10.41 -1.56 -6.74
CA GLN A 91 11.66 -1.03 -6.18
C GLN A 91 12.06 -1.76 -4.90
N ILE A 92 11.11 -2.01 -3.99
CA ILE A 92 11.35 -2.75 -2.75
C ILE A 92 11.84 -4.19 -3.04
N TYR A 93 11.27 -4.85 -4.06
CA TYR A 93 11.72 -6.18 -4.47
C TYR A 93 13.15 -6.15 -4.99
N LYS A 94 13.51 -5.15 -5.81
CA LYS A 94 14.89 -4.96 -6.29
C LYS A 94 15.87 -4.78 -5.13
N GLU A 95 15.55 -3.93 -4.16
CA GLU A 95 16.38 -3.75 -2.96
C GLU A 95 16.54 -5.04 -2.13
N PHE A 96 15.46 -5.81 -1.97
CA PHE A 96 15.56 -7.07 -1.24
C PHE A 96 16.36 -8.12 -2.00
N ALA A 97 16.25 -8.18 -3.34
CA ALA A 97 17.04 -9.09 -4.15
C ALA A 97 18.53 -8.77 -4.12
N GLU A 98 18.92 -7.48 -4.04
CA GLU A 98 20.31 -7.06 -3.87
C GLU A 98 20.90 -7.51 -2.52
N VAL A 99 20.09 -7.44 -1.44
CA VAL A 99 20.54 -7.83 -0.09
C VAL A 99 20.48 -9.35 0.10
N GLN A 100 19.53 -10.03 -0.53
CA GLN A 100 19.28 -11.47 -0.42
C GLN A 100 19.06 -12.09 -1.81
N PRO A 101 20.11 -12.32 -2.60
CA PRO A 101 19.98 -12.84 -3.98
C PRO A 101 19.29 -14.21 -4.06
N ASP A 102 19.44 -15.04 -3.02
CA ASP A 102 18.80 -16.36 -2.93
C ASP A 102 17.39 -16.32 -2.30
N GLY A 103 16.88 -15.11 -2.04
CA GLY A 103 15.57 -14.90 -1.44
C GLY A 103 14.42 -15.00 -2.46
N PRO A 104 13.16 -14.90 -1.99
CA PRO A 104 11.97 -15.00 -2.86
C PRO A 104 11.69 -13.70 -3.65
N TRP A 105 12.68 -12.83 -3.82
CA TRP A 105 12.52 -11.47 -4.34
C TRP A 105 12.85 -11.31 -5.82
N ASN A 106 13.37 -12.37 -6.47
CA ASN A 106 13.81 -12.33 -7.86
C ASN A 106 12.66 -12.31 -8.88
N GLU A 107 11.46 -12.70 -8.45
CA GLU A 107 10.25 -12.67 -9.25
C GLU A 107 9.13 -11.96 -8.51
N ILE A 108 8.27 -11.25 -9.23
CA ILE A 108 7.15 -10.49 -8.67
C ILE A 108 5.86 -10.82 -9.41
N PRO A 109 4.71 -11.00 -8.71
CA PRO A 109 3.43 -11.25 -9.37
C PRO A 109 2.97 -10.00 -10.12
N CYS A 110 2.65 -10.19 -11.41
CA CYS A 110 2.30 -9.14 -12.36
C CYS A 110 0.96 -9.42 -13.02
N LEU A 111 0.14 -8.39 -13.12
CA LEU A 111 -1.01 -8.33 -14.01
C LEU A 111 -0.56 -7.67 -15.31
N ILE A 112 -0.41 -8.47 -16.36
CA ILE A 112 0.23 -8.09 -17.62
C ILE A 112 -0.83 -7.71 -18.65
N TYR A 113 -0.75 -6.49 -19.14
CA TYR A 113 -1.47 -6.01 -20.32
C TYR A 113 -0.53 -5.90 -21.51
N ASN A 114 -1.03 -6.16 -22.73
CA ASN A 114 -0.23 -6.04 -23.94
C ASN A 114 -0.55 -4.71 -24.65
N GLN A 115 0.49 -3.95 -24.99
CA GLN A 115 0.43 -2.79 -25.86
C GLN A 115 -0.66 -1.76 -25.48
N LEU A 116 -0.72 -1.41 -24.20
CA LEU A 116 -1.65 -0.39 -23.71
C LEU A 116 -1.41 0.95 -24.40
N SER A 117 -2.48 1.55 -24.88
CA SER A 117 -2.49 2.95 -25.32
C SER A 117 -2.21 3.91 -24.15
N SER A 118 -1.83 5.15 -24.46
CA SER A 118 -1.62 6.18 -23.43
C SER A 118 -2.88 6.41 -22.60
N VAL A 119 -4.05 6.37 -23.21
CA VAL A 119 -5.34 6.54 -22.50
C VAL A 119 -5.57 5.40 -21.50
N GLU A 120 -5.37 4.16 -21.90
CA GLU A 120 -5.53 2.99 -21.02
C GLU A 120 -4.53 3.01 -19.85
N LYS A 121 -3.29 3.45 -20.10
CA LYS A 121 -2.30 3.65 -19.02
C LYS A 121 -2.77 4.71 -18.01
N HIS A 122 -3.36 5.81 -18.48
CA HIS A 122 -3.94 6.83 -17.60
C HIS A 122 -5.16 6.29 -16.82
N GLU A 123 -6.03 5.53 -17.47
CA GLU A 123 -7.18 4.90 -16.80
C GLU A 123 -6.74 3.99 -15.66
N ILE A 124 -5.74 3.12 -15.88
CA ILE A 124 -5.20 2.24 -14.83
C ILE A 124 -4.63 3.05 -13.66
N ARG A 125 -3.82 4.08 -13.94
CA ARG A 125 -3.26 4.95 -12.90
C ARG A 125 -4.35 5.66 -12.10
N LEU A 126 -5.35 6.24 -12.77
CA LEU A 126 -6.46 6.94 -12.10
C LEU A 126 -7.32 5.98 -11.27
N GLN A 127 -7.67 4.82 -11.80
CA GLN A 127 -8.43 3.82 -11.07
C GLN A 127 -7.69 3.34 -9.82
N SER A 128 -6.38 3.13 -9.92
CA SER A 128 -5.58 2.65 -8.79
C SER A 128 -5.41 3.68 -7.67
N HIS A 129 -5.38 4.97 -8.00
CA HIS A 129 -5.04 6.03 -7.04
C HIS A 129 -6.21 6.92 -6.63
N LEU A 130 -7.22 7.09 -7.50
CA LEU A 130 -8.39 7.94 -7.20
C LEU A 130 -9.64 7.13 -6.86
N VAL A 131 -9.77 5.91 -7.40
CA VAL A 131 -10.97 5.08 -7.24
C VAL A 131 -10.67 3.77 -6.49
N GLY A 132 -9.42 3.54 -6.09
CA GLY A 132 -8.92 2.32 -5.47
C GLY A 132 -9.82 1.67 -4.40
N PRO A 133 -9.43 0.55 -3.82
CA PRO A 133 -10.25 -0.13 -2.82
C PRO A 133 -10.61 0.85 -1.70
N ARG A 134 -11.88 0.85 -1.31
CA ARG A 134 -12.34 1.70 -0.20
C ARG A 134 -11.65 1.27 1.08
N ASP A 135 -11.05 2.23 1.77
CA ASP A 135 -10.54 2.01 3.11
C ASP A 135 -11.68 1.58 4.04
N TRP A 136 -11.36 0.73 4.98
CA TRP A 136 -12.27 0.45 6.07
C TRP A 136 -12.57 1.74 6.84
N ASP A 137 -13.83 1.92 7.22
CA ASP A 137 -14.15 3.03 8.11
C ASP A 137 -13.36 2.91 9.44
N PRO A 138 -13.05 4.03 10.08
CA PRO A 138 -12.19 4.05 11.27
C PRO A 138 -12.68 3.15 12.41
N TYR A 139 -13.99 3.06 12.61
CA TYR A 139 -14.56 2.20 13.64
C TYR A 139 -14.36 0.71 13.32
N SER A 140 -14.61 0.29 12.08
CA SER A 140 -14.39 -1.10 11.62
C SER A 140 -12.92 -1.49 11.71
N LYS A 141 -12.01 -0.59 11.33
CA LYS A 141 -10.56 -0.77 11.48
C LYS A 141 -10.19 -0.99 12.95
N ALA A 142 -10.68 -0.13 13.84
CA ALA A 142 -10.41 -0.22 15.28
C ALA A 142 -10.98 -1.50 15.92
N LYS A 143 -12.19 -1.88 15.52
CA LYS A 143 -12.82 -3.14 15.94
C LYS A 143 -11.96 -4.35 15.57
N TYR A 144 -11.43 -4.36 14.34
CA TYR A 144 -10.59 -5.45 13.89
C TYR A 144 -9.23 -5.49 14.61
N LEU A 145 -8.61 -4.33 14.84
CA LEU A 145 -7.39 -4.24 15.64
C LEU A 145 -7.61 -4.72 17.07
N TYR A 146 -8.74 -4.36 17.69
CA TYR A 146 -9.14 -4.89 19.00
C TYR A 146 -9.30 -6.40 19.00
N GLN A 147 -9.96 -6.96 17.98
CA GLN A 147 -10.11 -8.40 17.84
C GLN A 147 -8.75 -9.10 17.77
N LEU A 148 -7.83 -8.62 16.94
CA LEU A 148 -6.49 -9.20 16.82
C LEU A 148 -5.70 -9.15 18.13
N SER A 149 -5.77 -8.03 18.86
CA SER A 149 -5.03 -7.83 20.10
C SER A 149 -5.65 -8.55 21.29
N GLU A 150 -6.95 -8.31 21.54
CA GLU A 150 -7.60 -8.71 22.80
C GLU A 150 -8.33 -10.06 22.73
N VAL A 151 -8.74 -10.50 21.54
CA VAL A 151 -9.46 -11.78 21.37
C VAL A 151 -8.53 -12.87 20.84
N GLU A 152 -7.73 -12.55 19.81
CA GLU A 152 -6.80 -13.52 19.21
C GLU A 152 -5.42 -13.47 19.87
N HIS A 153 -5.18 -12.51 20.78
CA HIS A 153 -3.95 -12.33 21.53
C HIS A 153 -2.68 -12.26 20.69
N LEU A 154 -2.78 -11.66 19.50
CA LEU A 154 -1.61 -11.44 18.66
C LEU A 154 -0.67 -10.41 19.32
N PRO A 155 0.65 -10.67 19.32
CA PRO A 155 1.62 -9.70 19.83
C PRO A 155 1.53 -8.38 19.09
N MET A 156 1.60 -7.26 19.81
CA MET A 156 1.53 -5.90 19.21
C MET A 156 2.53 -5.71 18.09
N ASN A 157 3.75 -6.22 18.22
CA ASN A 157 4.77 -6.14 17.17
C ASN A 157 4.34 -6.86 15.87
N ALA A 158 3.59 -7.96 15.97
CA ALA A 158 3.05 -8.65 14.80
C ALA A 158 1.97 -7.80 14.11
N ILE A 159 1.06 -7.20 14.90
CA ILE A 159 0.02 -6.30 14.39
C ILE A 159 0.65 -5.10 13.67
N ILE A 160 1.64 -4.44 14.29
CA ILE A 160 2.39 -3.33 13.69
C ILE A 160 3.01 -3.75 12.35
N SER A 161 3.65 -4.91 12.31
CA SER A 161 4.29 -5.42 11.10
C SER A 161 3.28 -5.70 9.97
N MET A 162 2.07 -6.14 10.30
CA MET A 162 1.01 -6.43 9.33
C MET A 162 0.38 -5.16 8.73
N CYS A 163 0.10 -4.15 9.56
CA CYS A 163 -0.62 -2.94 9.13
C CYS A 163 0.30 -1.75 8.81
N GLY A 164 1.57 -1.81 9.17
CA GLY A 164 2.55 -0.74 8.91
C GLY A 164 2.33 0.55 9.72
N GLY A 165 1.43 0.53 10.71
CA GLY A 165 1.13 1.68 11.58
C GLY A 165 2.10 1.80 12.75
N GLY A 166 2.12 2.95 13.42
CA GLY A 166 2.85 3.14 14.68
C GLY A 166 2.13 2.48 15.86
N LYS A 167 2.91 2.01 16.86
CA LYS A 167 2.35 1.42 18.08
C LYS A 167 1.31 2.32 18.74
N ALA A 168 1.64 3.59 18.92
CA ALA A 168 0.76 4.57 19.57
C ALA A 168 -0.56 4.77 18.82
N GLU A 169 -0.51 4.78 17.48
CA GLU A 169 -1.71 4.88 16.64
C GLU A 169 -2.62 3.67 16.83
N ILE A 170 -2.07 2.46 16.80
CA ILE A 170 -2.83 1.21 16.97
C ILE A 170 -3.46 1.17 18.37
N GLU A 171 -2.69 1.51 19.40
CA GLU A 171 -3.19 1.56 20.79
C GLU A 171 -4.30 2.62 20.96
N SER A 172 -4.19 3.78 20.31
CA SER A 172 -5.22 4.82 20.29
C SER A 172 -6.51 4.30 19.64
N TYR A 173 -6.43 3.65 18.49
CA TYR A 173 -7.60 3.05 17.83
C TYR A 173 -8.28 1.99 18.68
N ILE A 174 -7.52 1.08 19.31
CA ILE A 174 -8.06 0.05 20.19
C ILE A 174 -8.73 0.69 21.41
N SER A 175 -8.10 1.68 22.03
CA SER A 175 -8.62 2.39 23.19
C SER A 175 -9.91 3.15 22.87
N ALA A 176 -9.95 3.84 21.74
CA ALA A 176 -11.14 4.55 21.25
C ALA A 176 -12.31 3.57 21.00
N TYR A 177 -12.04 2.41 20.41
CA TYR A 177 -13.06 1.38 20.21
C TYR A 177 -13.63 0.88 21.54
N VAL A 178 -12.77 0.53 22.51
CA VAL A 178 -13.18 0.08 23.84
C VAL A 178 -14.01 1.16 24.54
N TYR A 179 -13.60 2.42 24.45
CA TYR A 179 -14.33 3.55 25.02
C TYR A 179 -15.73 3.71 24.40
N MET A 180 -15.83 3.66 23.06
CA MET A 180 -17.12 3.73 22.36
C MET A 180 -18.05 2.60 22.76
N GLU A 181 -17.56 1.36 22.79
CA GLU A 181 -18.39 0.21 23.12
C GLU A 181 -18.83 0.19 24.59
N ARG A 182 -17.92 0.50 25.51
CA ARG A 182 -18.19 0.39 26.95
C ARG A 182 -18.97 1.59 27.51
N TYR A 183 -18.62 2.81 27.09
CA TYR A 183 -19.17 4.03 27.71
C TYR A 183 -20.13 4.77 26.79
N TYR A 184 -19.74 5.05 25.56
CA TYR A 184 -20.56 5.84 24.65
C TYR A 184 -21.84 5.09 24.25
N ARG A 185 -21.77 3.82 23.94
CA ARG A 185 -22.95 2.99 23.66
C ARG A 185 -23.95 2.97 24.82
N ALA A 186 -23.45 2.87 26.05
CA ALA A 186 -24.29 2.91 27.25
C ALA A 186 -24.91 4.30 27.49
N TYR A 187 -24.16 5.36 27.19
CA TYR A 187 -24.63 6.73 27.28
C TYR A 187 -25.75 7.02 26.29
N VAL A 188 -25.54 6.77 25.00
CA VAL A 188 -26.56 7.03 23.95
C VAL A 188 -27.84 6.22 24.20
N LYS A 189 -27.71 4.97 24.67
CA LYS A 189 -28.87 4.14 25.04
C LYS A 189 -29.70 4.77 26.16
N ARG A 190 -29.05 5.31 27.21
CA ARG A 190 -29.73 6.01 28.33
C ARG A 190 -30.36 7.31 27.89
N SER A 191 -29.75 8.01 26.94
CA SER A 191 -30.19 9.32 26.45
C SER A 191 -31.25 9.20 25.32
N GLY A 192 -31.65 8.00 24.92
CA GLY A 192 -32.60 7.78 23.81
C GLY A 192 -32.04 8.16 22.43
N LEU A 193 -30.71 8.27 22.31
CA LEU A 193 -30.01 8.57 21.05
C LEU A 193 -29.63 7.28 20.32
N GLU A 194 -29.35 7.39 19.02
CA GLU A 194 -28.84 6.28 18.22
C GLU A 194 -27.32 6.22 18.28
N PHE A 195 -26.77 5.01 18.40
CA PHE A 195 -25.33 4.78 18.31
C PHE A 195 -24.86 4.94 16.88
N ASN A 196 -23.91 5.85 16.65
CA ASN A 196 -23.38 6.14 15.33
C ASN A 196 -21.86 5.90 15.28
N THR A 197 -21.44 4.94 14.43
CA THR A 197 -20.02 4.60 14.24
C THR A 197 -19.21 5.76 13.63
N ARG A 198 -19.87 6.71 12.95
CA ARG A 198 -19.20 7.92 12.39
C ARG A 198 -18.65 8.84 13.46
N ASP A 199 -19.14 8.72 14.69
CA ASP A 199 -18.61 9.50 15.83
C ASP A 199 -17.24 9.01 16.31
N PHE A 200 -16.75 7.87 15.79
CA PHE A 200 -15.50 7.24 16.22
C PHE A 200 -14.29 8.20 16.18
N SER A 201 -14.17 9.00 15.14
CA SER A 201 -13.06 9.97 15.02
C SER A 201 -12.96 10.97 16.17
N LYS A 202 -14.05 11.18 16.92
CA LYS A 202 -14.06 12.06 18.10
C LYS A 202 -13.38 11.44 19.34
N PHE A 203 -13.07 10.16 19.29
CA PHE A 203 -12.47 9.38 20.38
C PHE A 203 -11.03 8.96 20.10
N VAL A 204 -10.54 9.21 18.89
CA VAL A 204 -9.15 8.95 18.48
C VAL A 204 -8.36 10.23 18.70
N GLU A 205 -7.68 10.33 19.83
CA GLU A 205 -6.73 11.40 20.17
C GLU A 205 -5.34 10.81 20.46
#